data_a784872c52be0da75640427656a332b9
#
_entry.id   a784872c52be0da75640427656a332b9
#
_cell.length_a   1.000
_cell.length_b   1.000
_cell.length_c   1.000
_cell.angle_alpha   90.00
_cell.angle_beta   90.00
_cell.angle_gamma   90.00
#
_symmetry.space_group_name_H-M   'P 1'
#
loop_
_entity.id
_entity.type
_entity.pdbx_description
1 polymer ?
#
loop_
_entity_poly.entity_id
_entity_poly.type
_entity_poly.pdbx_seq_one_letter_code
_entity_poly.pdbx_strand_id
1 'polypeptide(L)'
;MPGWQNCPMTLSPSHPLMDGRTAESPLISAYRGLKPSRRPVWFMRQAGRSLPEYRKAREGTGMLESCLLPELASEITLQPVRRHDVDAGIFFSDIVIPLKLAGVGVDIVSGVGPVLESPVRTAADVAALPTLEDSALDPIREAVALTVAELGTTPLIGFAGAPFTLAAYMVEGRPSRDHMGPRSMMHADPETWQALAGWAADVSGQFLRAQIEAGASAGQLFDSWAGSLGRADYERFVAPASVRALDGVRSLGAPLVHFGTGTSEILQPMRDVGVDVVGVDYRLPLDEANRRLGGTVPLQGNIDPALLTAPWEVLEAHVRAVVEAGSAAPGHVVNLGHGVPPTTDPEVLTRIVSLIHSIEP
;
A
#
# COMPACT_ATOMS: atom_id res chain seq x y z
N MET A 1 -7.51 -23.51 -23.94
CA MET A 1 -7.60 -23.35 -22.47
C MET A 1 -6.65 -24.32 -21.82
N PRO A 2 -5.44 -23.96 -21.39
CA PRO A 2 -4.67 -24.82 -20.51
C PRO A 2 -5.13 -24.54 -19.07
N GLY A 3 -5.62 -25.60 -18.42
CA GLY A 3 -6.08 -25.54 -17.03
C GLY A 3 -4.93 -25.23 -16.08
N TRP A 4 -5.06 -24.17 -15.37
CA TRP A 4 -4.29 -23.92 -14.15
C TRP A 4 -4.76 -24.94 -13.11
N GLN A 5 -3.98 -25.97 -12.88
CA GLN A 5 -4.22 -26.90 -11.79
C GLN A 5 -4.06 -26.14 -10.47
N ASN A 6 -5.12 -26.15 -9.65
CA ASN A 6 -5.13 -25.71 -8.25
C ASN A 6 -4.15 -26.57 -7.43
N CYS A 7 -2.86 -26.27 -7.48
CA CYS A 7 -1.94 -26.63 -6.41
C CYS A 7 -2.09 -25.53 -5.35
N PRO A 8 -2.39 -25.82 -4.09
CA PRO A 8 -2.34 -24.80 -3.05
C PRO A 8 -0.90 -24.28 -3.01
N MET A 9 -0.69 -23.06 -3.50
CA MET A 9 0.63 -22.46 -3.46
C MET A 9 0.87 -22.01 -2.02
N THR A 10 1.74 -22.74 -1.34
CA THR A 10 2.21 -22.41 -0.01
C THR A 10 3.50 -21.60 -0.12
N LEU A 11 3.64 -20.60 0.75
CA LEU A 11 4.91 -19.87 0.91
C LEU A 11 6.06 -20.84 1.19
N SER A 12 7.27 -20.47 0.79
CA SER A 12 8.47 -21.25 1.09
C SER A 12 8.59 -21.51 2.60
N PRO A 13 9.07 -22.68 3.04
CA PRO A 13 9.38 -22.92 4.45
C PRO A 13 10.33 -21.89 5.08
N SER A 14 11.19 -21.26 4.29
CA SER A 14 12.10 -20.18 4.72
C SER A 14 11.45 -18.78 4.73
N HIS A 15 10.18 -18.67 4.32
CA HIS A 15 9.46 -17.39 4.36
C HIS A 15 9.25 -16.93 5.81
N PRO A 16 9.41 -15.63 6.16
CA PRO A 16 9.31 -15.15 7.54
C PRO A 16 8.01 -15.48 8.28
N LEU A 17 6.90 -15.63 7.56
CA LEU A 17 5.64 -16.10 8.14
C LEU A 17 5.64 -17.59 8.45
N MET A 18 6.43 -18.40 7.73
CA MET A 18 6.45 -19.87 7.85
C MET A 18 7.51 -20.35 8.81
N ASP A 19 8.67 -19.68 8.88
CA ASP A 19 9.77 -20.00 9.80
C ASP A 19 9.58 -19.39 11.20
N GLY A 20 8.49 -18.63 11.41
CA GLY A 20 8.11 -18.05 12.69
C GLY A 20 8.72 -16.68 12.99
N ARG A 21 9.66 -16.15 12.18
CA ARG A 21 10.34 -14.87 12.46
C ARG A 21 9.36 -13.70 12.60
N THR A 22 8.30 -13.64 11.79
CA THR A 22 7.36 -12.53 11.77
C THR A 22 5.92 -12.90 12.11
N ALA A 23 5.59 -14.20 12.19
CA ALA A 23 4.23 -14.69 12.35
C ALA A 23 3.54 -14.18 13.63
N GLU A 24 4.31 -13.96 14.71
CA GLU A 24 3.85 -13.46 16.01
C GLU A 24 4.27 -12.01 16.27
N SER A 25 4.80 -11.30 15.25
CA SER A 25 5.15 -9.89 15.39
C SER A 25 3.92 -9.06 15.76
N PRO A 26 4.10 -7.90 16.44
CA PRO A 26 2.99 -7.03 16.81
C PRO A 26 2.09 -6.65 15.63
N LEU A 27 2.69 -6.36 14.47
CA LEU A 27 1.96 -6.02 13.24
C LEU A 27 1.07 -7.19 12.78
N ILE A 28 1.66 -8.37 12.60
CA ILE A 28 0.93 -9.53 12.05
C ILE A 28 -0.14 -10.01 13.02
N SER A 29 0.12 -9.98 14.33
CA SER A 29 -0.87 -10.27 15.36
C SER A 29 -2.08 -9.32 15.24
N ALA A 30 -1.84 -8.01 15.17
CA ALA A 30 -2.91 -7.02 15.01
C ALA A 30 -3.69 -7.18 13.69
N TYR A 31 -3.00 -7.46 12.58
CA TYR A 31 -3.66 -7.70 11.28
C TYR A 31 -4.53 -8.97 11.28
N ARG A 32 -4.22 -9.94 12.13
CA ARG A 32 -5.02 -11.15 12.33
C ARG A 32 -6.11 -11.02 13.41
N GLY A 33 -6.30 -9.82 13.96
CA GLY A 33 -7.25 -9.58 15.03
C GLY A 33 -6.87 -10.24 16.35
N LEU A 34 -5.59 -10.51 16.55
CA LEU A 34 -5.03 -11.05 17.80
C LEU A 34 -4.44 -9.93 18.63
N LYS A 35 -4.44 -10.09 19.96
CA LYS A 35 -3.81 -9.12 20.86
C LYS A 35 -2.29 -9.12 20.63
N PRO A 36 -1.68 -7.98 20.20
CA PRO A 36 -0.24 -7.90 20.00
C PRO A 36 0.49 -7.74 21.34
N SER A 37 1.80 -8.02 21.37
CA SER A 37 2.65 -7.79 22.56
C SER A 37 2.89 -6.31 22.86
N ARG A 38 2.82 -5.45 21.85
CA ARG A 38 2.82 -3.98 21.93
C ARG A 38 1.97 -3.41 20.79
N ARG A 39 1.50 -2.15 20.92
CA ARG A 39 0.76 -1.49 19.84
C ARG A 39 1.66 -1.30 18.62
N PRO A 40 1.34 -1.91 17.47
CA PRO A 40 2.16 -1.76 16.28
C PRO A 40 1.95 -0.40 15.62
N VAL A 41 3.05 0.17 15.14
CA VAL A 41 3.08 1.43 14.42
C VAL A 41 4.08 1.40 13.27
N TRP A 42 3.66 1.94 12.14
CA TRP A 42 4.51 2.28 11.00
C TRP A 42 3.90 3.45 10.25
N PHE A 43 4.62 4.08 9.32
CA PHE A 43 4.09 5.26 8.62
C PHE A 43 4.18 5.11 7.11
N MET A 44 3.08 5.39 6.41
CA MET A 44 3.08 5.49 4.95
C MET A 44 4.09 6.56 4.51
N ARG A 45 4.95 6.20 3.53
CA ARG A 45 6.06 7.05 3.07
C ARG A 45 7.10 7.38 4.15
N GLN A 46 7.26 6.50 5.16
CA GLN A 46 8.31 6.63 6.18
C GLN A 46 9.70 6.66 5.54
N ALA A 47 9.97 5.86 4.50
CA ALA A 47 11.14 5.96 3.65
C ALA A 47 10.91 7.08 2.61
N GLY A 48 11.36 8.30 2.90
CA GLY A 48 11.03 9.42 2.05
C GLY A 48 11.85 10.69 2.30
N ARG A 49 11.46 11.76 1.61
CA ARG A 49 12.19 13.04 1.59
C ARG A 49 12.34 13.74 2.93
N SER A 50 11.59 13.36 3.96
CA SER A 50 11.77 13.83 5.32
C SER A 50 13.11 13.38 5.91
N LEU A 51 13.64 12.21 5.51
CA LEU A 51 14.88 11.66 6.02
C LEU A 51 16.12 12.23 5.32
N PRO A 52 17.12 12.76 6.05
CA PRO A 52 18.38 13.22 5.48
C PRO A 52 19.14 12.10 4.76
N GLU A 53 19.19 10.90 5.34
CA GLU A 53 19.85 9.72 4.78
C GLU A 53 19.20 9.28 3.46
N TYR A 54 17.87 9.38 3.33
CA TYR A 54 17.18 9.11 2.07
C TYR A 54 17.63 10.08 0.97
N ARG A 55 17.69 11.38 1.28
CA ARG A 55 18.13 12.38 0.30
C ARG A 55 19.55 12.12 -0.16
N LYS A 56 20.46 11.76 0.78
CA LYS A 56 21.85 11.41 0.49
C LYS A 56 21.95 10.15 -0.35
N ALA A 57 21.24 9.09 0.01
CA ALA A 57 21.27 7.81 -0.71
C ALA A 57 20.77 7.92 -2.17
N ARG A 58 19.91 8.91 -2.45
CA ARG A 58 19.35 9.13 -3.78
C ARG A 58 20.03 10.21 -4.60
N GLU A 59 21.13 10.78 -4.13
CA GLU A 59 21.88 11.77 -4.92
C GLU A 59 22.29 11.19 -6.28
N GLY A 60 21.90 11.87 -7.37
CA GLY A 60 22.19 11.46 -8.74
C GLY A 60 21.32 10.35 -9.32
N THR A 61 20.38 9.77 -8.55
CA THR A 61 19.53 8.66 -9.03
C THR A 61 18.07 9.08 -9.14
N GLY A 62 17.43 8.75 -10.27
CA GLY A 62 16.00 8.98 -10.50
C GLY A 62 15.10 8.20 -9.54
N MET A 63 13.82 8.65 -9.37
CA MET A 63 12.92 8.00 -8.43
C MET A 63 12.62 6.55 -8.84
N LEU A 64 12.21 6.33 -10.07
CA LEU A 64 11.87 4.98 -10.55
C LEU A 64 13.12 4.10 -10.68
N GLU A 65 14.25 4.68 -11.06
CA GLU A 65 15.53 3.98 -11.09
C GLU A 65 15.94 3.47 -9.71
N SER A 66 15.82 4.31 -8.66
CA SER A 66 16.12 3.93 -7.28
C SER A 66 15.29 2.73 -6.80
N CYS A 67 14.06 2.58 -7.29
CA CYS A 67 13.19 1.43 -6.96
C CYS A 67 13.61 0.13 -7.65
N LEU A 68 14.44 0.20 -8.70
CA LEU A 68 14.88 -0.92 -9.52
C LEU A 68 16.34 -1.31 -9.26
N LEU A 69 17.00 -0.63 -8.33
CA LEU A 69 18.34 -0.97 -7.84
C LEU A 69 18.19 -1.70 -6.50
N PRO A 70 18.36 -3.05 -6.45
CA PRO A 70 18.00 -3.85 -5.29
C PRO A 70 18.62 -3.39 -3.97
N GLU A 71 19.91 -3.16 -3.94
CA GLU A 71 20.64 -2.72 -2.74
C GLU A 71 20.19 -1.34 -2.27
N LEU A 72 19.93 -0.42 -3.21
CA LEU A 72 19.48 0.93 -2.89
C LEU A 72 18.04 0.93 -2.37
N ALA A 73 17.15 0.17 -2.99
CA ALA A 73 15.76 0.03 -2.54
C ALA A 73 15.70 -0.62 -1.15
N SER A 74 16.53 -1.62 -0.90
CA SER A 74 16.69 -2.26 0.42
C SER A 74 17.18 -1.26 1.45
N GLU A 75 18.30 -0.58 1.21
CA GLU A 75 18.84 0.41 2.15
C GLU A 75 17.82 1.50 2.50
N ILE A 76 17.13 2.06 1.50
CA ILE A 76 16.11 3.08 1.72
C ILE A 76 14.94 2.53 2.56
N THR A 77 14.51 1.29 2.32
CA THR A 77 13.47 0.64 3.12
C THR A 77 13.86 0.52 4.60
N LEU A 78 15.12 0.21 4.87
CA LEU A 78 15.66 -0.02 6.23
C LEU A 78 15.86 1.26 7.03
N GLN A 79 16.14 2.39 6.38
CA GLN A 79 16.45 3.66 7.04
C GLN A 79 15.44 4.06 8.12
N PRO A 80 14.12 4.15 7.83
CA PRO A 80 13.13 4.54 8.84
C PRO A 80 12.96 3.49 9.95
N VAL A 81 13.14 2.20 9.64
CA VAL A 81 13.07 1.13 10.64
C VAL A 81 14.19 1.29 11.66
N ARG A 82 15.42 1.49 11.20
CA ARG A 82 16.58 1.72 12.06
C ARG A 82 16.49 3.03 12.85
N ARG A 83 15.89 4.08 12.27
CA ARG A 83 15.79 5.39 12.91
C ARG A 83 14.69 5.47 13.94
N HIS A 84 13.51 4.96 13.63
CA HIS A 84 12.30 5.22 14.40
C HIS A 84 11.85 4.04 15.28
N ASP A 85 12.45 2.86 15.14
CA ASP A 85 12.01 1.61 15.81
C ASP A 85 10.54 1.27 15.53
N VAL A 86 10.10 1.48 14.28
CA VAL A 86 8.74 1.11 13.84
C VAL A 86 8.57 -0.40 13.75
N ASP A 87 7.32 -0.88 13.85
CA ASP A 87 6.97 -2.30 13.88
C ASP A 87 6.88 -2.96 12.51
N ALA A 88 7.13 -2.21 11.43
CA ALA A 88 7.22 -2.74 10.07
C ALA A 88 8.06 -1.87 9.14
N GLY A 89 8.77 -2.51 8.22
CA GLY A 89 9.22 -1.87 6.99
C GLY A 89 8.08 -1.85 5.97
N ILE A 90 7.94 -0.76 5.21
CA ILE A 90 7.20 -0.78 3.94
C ILE A 90 8.18 -0.72 2.80
N PHE A 91 8.07 -1.65 1.86
CA PHE A 91 9.01 -1.75 0.74
C PHE A 91 9.13 -0.42 -0.01
N PHE A 92 10.34 0.05 -0.25
CA PHE A 92 10.55 1.28 -1.03
C PHE A 92 10.34 1.02 -2.51
N SER A 93 9.24 1.52 -3.02
CA SER A 93 8.85 1.44 -4.42
C SER A 93 7.89 2.59 -4.77
N ASP A 94 7.36 2.58 -5.98
CA ASP A 94 6.27 3.46 -6.41
C ASP A 94 5.15 2.63 -7.03
N ILE A 95 3.90 3.10 -6.90
CA ILE A 95 2.72 2.40 -7.46
C ILE A 95 2.78 2.23 -8.97
N VAL A 96 3.54 3.06 -9.69
CA VAL A 96 3.70 2.97 -11.15
C VAL A 96 4.89 2.10 -11.60
N ILE A 97 5.69 1.58 -10.68
CA ILE A 97 6.80 0.64 -11.01
C ILE A 97 6.30 -0.56 -11.83
N PRO A 98 5.19 -1.23 -11.48
CA PRO A 98 4.71 -2.35 -12.29
C PRO A 98 4.30 -1.94 -13.72
N LEU A 99 3.82 -0.69 -13.94
CA LEU A 99 3.58 -0.18 -15.28
C LEU A 99 4.89 -0.07 -16.08
N LYS A 100 5.94 0.48 -15.45
CA LYS A 100 7.28 0.61 -16.06
C LYS A 100 7.87 -0.78 -16.38
N LEU A 101 7.75 -1.73 -15.47
CA LEU A 101 8.23 -3.10 -15.67
C LEU A 101 7.47 -3.84 -16.76
N ALA A 102 6.19 -3.54 -16.94
CA ALA A 102 5.40 -4.05 -18.08
C ALA A 102 5.79 -3.40 -19.42
N GLY A 103 6.60 -2.35 -19.42
CA GLY A 103 7.02 -1.66 -20.65
C GLY A 103 6.16 -0.44 -21.00
N VAL A 104 5.27 0.00 -20.11
CA VAL A 104 4.52 1.26 -20.28
C VAL A 104 5.46 2.45 -20.02
N GLY A 105 5.51 3.37 -20.97
CA GLY A 105 6.31 4.61 -20.84
C GLY A 105 5.76 5.49 -19.73
N VAL A 106 6.43 5.52 -18.59
CA VAL A 106 6.07 6.33 -17.43
C VAL A 106 7.33 6.86 -16.73
N ASP A 107 7.28 8.11 -16.28
CA ASP A 107 8.34 8.72 -15.47
C ASP A 107 7.77 9.63 -14.39
N ILE A 108 8.60 9.95 -13.38
CA ILE A 108 8.26 10.89 -12.31
C ILE A 108 8.81 12.28 -12.63
N VAL A 109 7.92 13.17 -12.97
CA VAL A 109 8.27 14.57 -13.24
C VAL A 109 8.25 15.36 -11.93
N SER A 110 9.37 16.05 -11.64
CA SER A 110 9.50 16.85 -10.42
C SER A 110 8.40 17.89 -10.31
N GLY A 111 7.74 17.96 -9.15
CA GLY A 111 6.63 18.89 -8.89
C GLY A 111 5.29 18.49 -9.52
N VAL A 112 5.28 17.48 -10.39
CA VAL A 112 4.04 16.97 -11.02
C VAL A 112 3.65 15.60 -10.48
N GLY A 113 4.58 14.64 -10.48
CA GLY A 113 4.33 13.24 -10.14
C GLY A 113 4.46 12.33 -11.37
N PRO A 114 3.82 11.14 -11.35
CA PRO A 114 3.86 10.21 -12.47
C PRO A 114 3.25 10.84 -13.75
N VAL A 115 3.94 10.71 -14.88
CA VAL A 115 3.47 11.14 -16.19
C VAL A 115 3.69 10.00 -17.18
N LEU A 116 2.64 9.63 -17.91
CA LEU A 116 2.69 8.62 -18.95
C LEU A 116 3.03 9.31 -20.31
N GLU A 117 3.84 8.63 -21.12
CA GLU A 117 4.15 9.08 -22.48
C GLU A 117 2.92 9.04 -23.39
N SER A 118 2.07 8.01 -23.22
CA SER A 118 0.86 7.82 -24.02
C SER A 118 -0.32 7.43 -23.12
N PRO A 119 -1.28 8.34 -22.90
CA PRO A 119 -2.51 8.01 -22.18
C PRO A 119 -3.34 6.95 -22.94
N VAL A 120 -4.00 6.05 -22.19
CA VAL A 120 -4.86 4.96 -22.70
C VAL A 120 -6.30 5.46 -22.72
N ARG A 121 -6.93 5.56 -23.90
CA ARG A 121 -8.26 6.15 -24.04
C ARG A 121 -9.24 5.35 -24.89
N THR A 122 -8.75 4.36 -25.63
CA THR A 122 -9.55 3.56 -26.56
C THR A 122 -9.31 2.07 -26.34
N ALA A 123 -10.21 1.23 -26.84
CA ALA A 123 -10.03 -0.21 -26.85
C ALA A 123 -8.75 -0.65 -27.60
N ALA A 124 -8.35 0.09 -28.63
CA ALA A 124 -7.13 -0.17 -29.35
C ALA A 124 -5.89 0.11 -28.51
N ASP A 125 -5.90 1.18 -27.68
CA ASP A 125 -4.81 1.49 -26.75
C ASP A 125 -4.69 0.39 -25.70
N VAL A 126 -5.82 -0.10 -25.17
CA VAL A 126 -5.83 -1.22 -24.19
C VAL A 126 -5.29 -2.51 -24.81
N ALA A 127 -5.71 -2.82 -26.04
CA ALA A 127 -5.23 -4.03 -26.76
C ALA A 127 -3.73 -3.98 -27.08
N ALA A 128 -3.14 -2.78 -27.14
CA ALA A 128 -1.71 -2.58 -27.37
C ALA A 128 -0.86 -2.60 -26.09
N LEU A 129 -1.48 -2.71 -24.91
CA LEU A 129 -0.74 -2.76 -23.65
C LEU A 129 0.11 -4.03 -23.56
N PRO A 130 1.39 -3.91 -23.16
CA PRO A 130 2.28 -5.06 -23.08
C PRO A 130 1.93 -5.94 -21.88
N THR A 131 2.35 -7.20 -21.91
CA THR A 131 2.26 -8.12 -20.78
C THR A 131 3.43 -7.89 -19.84
N LEU A 132 3.18 -7.94 -18.52
CA LEU A 132 4.25 -7.94 -17.54
C LEU A 132 4.89 -9.34 -17.51
N GLU A 133 6.13 -9.41 -17.96
CA GLU A 133 6.91 -10.65 -17.94
C GLU A 133 7.40 -10.94 -16.51
N ASP A 134 7.37 -12.20 -16.11
CA ASP A 134 7.74 -12.60 -14.74
C ASP A 134 9.19 -12.23 -14.39
N SER A 135 10.12 -12.40 -15.34
CA SER A 135 11.54 -12.02 -15.16
C SER A 135 11.76 -10.52 -14.97
N ALA A 136 10.84 -9.67 -15.43
CA ALA A 136 10.93 -8.23 -15.17
C ALA A 136 10.78 -7.87 -13.68
N LEU A 137 10.24 -8.80 -12.88
CA LEU A 137 10.08 -8.64 -11.43
C LEU A 137 11.32 -9.07 -10.62
N ASP A 138 12.36 -9.58 -11.24
CA ASP A 138 13.55 -10.08 -10.53
C ASP A 138 14.25 -9.01 -9.67
N PRO A 139 14.43 -7.75 -10.11
CA PRO A 139 14.99 -6.71 -9.25
C PRO A 139 14.15 -6.45 -7.99
N ILE A 140 12.82 -6.60 -8.09
CA ILE A 140 11.91 -6.43 -6.95
C ILE A 140 12.05 -7.60 -5.97
N ARG A 141 12.11 -8.83 -6.48
CA ARG A 141 12.33 -10.03 -5.65
C ARG A 141 13.66 -9.94 -4.89
N GLU A 142 14.72 -9.53 -5.58
CA GLU A 142 16.04 -9.37 -4.99
C GLU A 142 16.05 -8.27 -3.91
N ALA A 143 15.49 -7.10 -4.18
CA ALA A 143 15.39 -6.01 -3.22
C ALA A 143 14.60 -6.41 -1.96
N VAL A 144 13.49 -7.14 -2.13
CA VAL A 144 12.69 -7.65 -1.00
C VAL A 144 13.50 -8.68 -0.20
N ALA A 145 14.16 -9.63 -0.85
CA ALA A 145 14.97 -10.65 -0.18
C ALA A 145 16.11 -10.04 0.64
N LEU A 146 16.85 -9.07 0.08
CA LEU A 146 17.89 -8.32 0.79
C LEU A 146 17.32 -7.58 2.01
N THR A 147 16.18 -6.91 1.84
CA THR A 147 15.52 -6.18 2.92
C THR A 147 15.09 -7.11 4.05
N VAL A 148 14.44 -8.22 3.72
CA VAL A 148 13.95 -9.20 4.71
C VAL A 148 15.08 -9.84 5.49
N ALA A 149 16.21 -10.10 4.85
CA ALA A 149 17.41 -10.64 5.53
C ALA A 149 17.91 -9.69 6.62
N GLU A 150 17.89 -8.38 6.39
CA GLU A 150 18.34 -7.35 7.35
C GLU A 150 17.28 -7.02 8.42
N LEU A 151 15.98 -7.14 8.10
CA LEU A 151 14.88 -6.84 9.04
C LEU A 151 14.75 -7.86 10.18
N GLY A 152 15.23 -9.09 9.99
CA GLY A 152 15.17 -10.14 11.01
C GLY A 152 13.72 -10.50 11.39
N THR A 153 13.28 -10.06 12.58
CA THR A 153 11.92 -10.31 13.09
C THR A 153 10.93 -9.18 12.79
N THR A 154 11.38 -8.06 12.23
CA THR A 154 10.50 -6.97 11.82
C THR A 154 9.86 -7.31 10.47
N PRO A 155 8.51 -7.36 10.35
CA PRO A 155 7.87 -7.70 9.09
C PRO A 155 8.06 -6.62 8.03
N LEU A 156 8.20 -7.07 6.78
CA LEU A 156 8.12 -6.20 5.60
C LEU A 156 6.69 -6.24 5.06
N ILE A 157 6.17 -5.06 4.74
CA ILE A 157 4.92 -4.89 3.99
C ILE A 157 5.28 -4.66 2.53
N GLY A 158 4.82 -5.56 1.63
CA GLY A 158 4.81 -5.32 0.20
C GLY A 158 3.58 -4.49 -0.19
N PHE A 159 3.62 -3.82 -1.34
CA PHE A 159 2.45 -3.08 -1.80
C PHE A 159 2.34 -2.98 -3.32
N ALA A 160 1.15 -2.65 -3.79
CA ALA A 160 0.89 -2.28 -5.17
C ALA A 160 -0.13 -1.12 -5.24
N GLY A 161 -0.12 -0.38 -6.33
CA GLY A 161 -1.24 0.49 -6.66
C GLY A 161 -2.48 -0.35 -6.94
N ALA A 162 -3.64 0.04 -6.39
CA ALA A 162 -4.89 -0.63 -6.71
C ALA A 162 -5.26 -0.41 -8.19
N PRO A 163 -5.98 -1.36 -8.79
CA PRO A 163 -6.29 -1.33 -10.22
C PRO A 163 -6.96 -0.04 -10.69
N PHE A 164 -7.91 0.51 -9.91
CA PHE A 164 -8.53 1.78 -10.25
C PHE A 164 -7.53 2.92 -10.30
N THR A 165 -6.69 3.05 -9.28
CA THR A 165 -5.70 4.14 -9.23
C THR A 165 -4.73 4.04 -10.39
N LEU A 166 -4.24 2.85 -10.76
CA LEU A 166 -3.36 2.66 -11.92
C LEU A 166 -4.07 2.96 -13.24
N ALA A 167 -5.25 2.38 -13.46
CA ALA A 167 -6.04 2.62 -14.68
C ALA A 167 -6.38 4.11 -14.84
N ALA A 168 -6.70 4.79 -13.73
CA ALA A 168 -6.99 6.22 -13.74
C ALA A 168 -5.76 7.05 -14.12
N TYR A 169 -4.56 6.71 -13.62
CA TYR A 169 -3.30 7.33 -14.10
C TYR A 169 -3.11 7.11 -15.60
N MET A 170 -3.39 5.89 -16.09
CA MET A 170 -3.23 5.57 -17.51
C MET A 170 -4.18 6.36 -18.40
N VAL A 171 -5.43 6.56 -17.97
CA VAL A 171 -6.42 7.35 -18.73
C VAL A 171 -6.08 8.85 -18.70
N GLU A 172 -5.75 9.40 -17.53
CA GLU A 172 -5.42 10.82 -17.36
C GLU A 172 -4.04 11.16 -17.96
N GLY A 173 -3.10 10.22 -17.96
CA GLY A 173 -1.72 10.41 -18.39
C GLY A 173 -0.84 11.18 -17.39
N ARG A 174 -1.43 11.74 -16.34
CA ARG A 174 -0.79 12.53 -15.28
C ARG A 174 -1.66 12.60 -14.04
N PRO A 175 -1.17 13.11 -12.89
CA PRO A 175 -2.03 13.39 -11.75
C PRO A 175 -3.21 14.28 -12.11
N SER A 176 -4.40 13.90 -11.68
CA SER A 176 -5.65 14.62 -11.87
C SER A 176 -6.32 14.86 -10.52
N ARG A 177 -7.06 15.95 -10.38
CA ARG A 177 -7.78 16.26 -9.15
C ARG A 177 -9.12 15.55 -9.07
N ASP A 178 -9.85 15.53 -10.17
CA ASP A 178 -11.26 15.14 -10.20
C ASP A 178 -11.49 13.80 -10.93
N HIS A 179 -10.44 13.24 -11.54
CA HIS A 179 -10.45 11.95 -12.25
C HIS A 179 -11.59 11.84 -13.27
N MET A 180 -11.83 12.92 -14.02
CA MET A 180 -12.97 13.00 -14.94
C MET A 180 -12.86 12.01 -16.10
N GLY A 181 -11.64 11.80 -16.62
CA GLY A 181 -11.38 10.87 -17.72
C GLY A 181 -11.82 9.44 -17.39
N PRO A 182 -11.25 8.78 -16.36
CA PRO A 182 -11.62 7.42 -15.99
C PRO A 182 -13.10 7.31 -15.56
N ARG A 183 -13.62 8.28 -14.81
CA ARG A 183 -15.04 8.29 -14.41
C ARG A 183 -15.98 8.38 -15.61
N SER A 184 -15.64 9.20 -16.61
CA SER A 184 -16.41 9.27 -17.85
C SER A 184 -16.33 7.96 -18.64
N MET A 185 -15.13 7.36 -18.76
CA MET A 185 -14.91 6.11 -19.48
C MET A 185 -15.75 4.96 -18.89
N MET A 186 -15.86 4.86 -17.56
CA MET A 186 -16.69 3.83 -16.89
C MET A 186 -18.12 3.79 -17.40
N HIS A 187 -18.71 4.96 -17.73
CA HIS A 187 -20.10 5.08 -18.16
C HIS A 187 -20.26 5.14 -19.68
N ALA A 188 -19.30 5.80 -20.37
CA ALA A 188 -19.39 5.99 -21.82
C ALA A 188 -18.90 4.77 -22.60
N ASP A 189 -17.89 4.04 -22.07
CA ASP A 189 -17.31 2.85 -22.69
C ASP A 189 -16.90 1.84 -21.60
N PRO A 190 -17.86 1.19 -20.96
CA PRO A 190 -17.63 0.27 -19.85
C PRO A 190 -16.80 -0.96 -20.25
N GLU A 191 -16.85 -1.38 -21.53
CA GLU A 191 -16.08 -2.53 -22.00
C GLU A 191 -14.58 -2.19 -22.05
N THR A 192 -14.22 -1.04 -22.62
CA THR A 192 -12.84 -0.54 -22.60
C THR A 192 -12.33 -0.32 -21.19
N TRP A 193 -13.18 0.26 -20.31
CA TRP A 193 -12.84 0.43 -18.90
C TRP A 193 -12.55 -0.91 -18.21
N GLN A 194 -13.42 -1.91 -18.37
CA GLN A 194 -13.25 -3.23 -17.76
C GLN A 194 -11.98 -3.93 -18.26
N ALA A 195 -11.68 -3.82 -19.55
CA ALA A 195 -10.45 -4.38 -20.12
C ALA A 195 -9.19 -3.71 -19.53
N LEU A 196 -9.18 -2.37 -19.42
CA LEU A 196 -8.07 -1.62 -18.81
C LEU A 196 -7.90 -1.94 -17.31
N ALA A 197 -9.00 -1.91 -16.56
CA ALA A 197 -8.97 -2.23 -15.13
C ALA A 197 -8.56 -3.69 -14.88
N GLY A 198 -8.95 -4.62 -15.76
CA GLY A 198 -8.52 -6.01 -15.74
C GLY A 198 -7.02 -6.15 -15.98
N TRP A 199 -6.47 -5.46 -16.98
CA TRP A 199 -5.03 -5.43 -17.21
C TRP A 199 -4.26 -4.84 -16.01
N ALA A 200 -4.73 -3.72 -15.46
CA ALA A 200 -4.14 -3.11 -14.28
C ALA A 200 -4.20 -4.05 -13.06
N ALA A 201 -5.28 -4.82 -12.92
CA ALA A 201 -5.41 -5.83 -11.86
C ALA A 201 -4.36 -6.94 -11.98
N ASP A 202 -4.11 -7.44 -13.19
CA ASP A 202 -3.10 -8.48 -13.42
C ASP A 202 -1.71 -7.97 -13.08
N VAL A 203 -1.36 -6.78 -13.53
CA VAL A 203 -0.06 -6.14 -13.26
C VAL A 203 0.13 -5.85 -11.77
N SER A 204 -0.89 -5.31 -11.09
CA SER A 204 -0.87 -5.08 -9.64
C SER A 204 -0.73 -6.37 -8.84
N GLY A 205 -1.50 -7.39 -9.21
CA GLY A 205 -1.49 -8.68 -8.53
C GLY A 205 -0.15 -9.40 -8.66
N GLN A 206 0.43 -9.43 -9.87
CA GLN A 206 1.75 -10.02 -10.12
C GLN A 206 2.85 -9.29 -9.31
N PHE A 207 2.81 -7.96 -9.29
CA PHE A 207 3.79 -7.14 -8.56
C PHE A 207 3.70 -7.37 -7.05
N LEU A 208 2.49 -7.41 -6.48
CA LEU A 208 2.29 -7.67 -5.06
C LEU A 208 2.68 -9.11 -4.69
N ARG A 209 2.31 -10.06 -5.54
CA ARG A 209 2.65 -11.47 -5.37
C ARG A 209 4.15 -11.69 -5.32
N ALA A 210 4.91 -11.11 -6.25
CA ALA A 210 6.36 -11.24 -6.29
C ALA A 210 7.02 -10.75 -4.99
N GLN A 211 6.51 -9.68 -4.39
CA GLN A 211 7.00 -9.18 -3.11
C GLN A 211 6.69 -10.13 -1.95
N ILE A 212 5.47 -10.69 -1.90
CA ILE A 212 5.10 -11.64 -0.85
C ILE A 212 5.91 -12.93 -0.99
N GLU A 213 6.01 -13.50 -2.18
CA GLU A 213 6.80 -14.71 -2.40
C GLU A 213 8.28 -14.53 -2.07
N ALA A 214 8.82 -13.31 -2.25
CA ALA A 214 10.20 -12.97 -1.91
C ALA A 214 10.42 -12.73 -0.40
N GLY A 215 9.36 -12.68 0.43
CA GLY A 215 9.49 -12.61 1.88
C GLY A 215 8.68 -11.51 2.59
N ALA A 216 7.93 -10.67 1.86
CA ALA A 216 7.05 -9.70 2.52
C ALA A 216 5.95 -10.41 3.31
N SER A 217 5.79 -10.04 4.58
CA SER A 217 4.89 -10.70 5.55
C SER A 217 3.46 -10.18 5.51
N ALA A 218 3.21 -9.11 4.78
CA ALA A 218 1.88 -8.54 4.51
C ALA A 218 1.88 -7.84 3.16
N GLY A 219 0.69 -7.64 2.60
CA GLY A 219 0.51 -6.92 1.34
C GLY A 219 -0.50 -5.78 1.48
N GLN A 220 -0.27 -4.66 0.75
CA GLN A 220 -1.20 -3.53 0.76
C GLN A 220 -1.53 -3.05 -0.64
N LEU A 221 -2.82 -2.86 -0.94
CA LEU A 221 -3.26 -2.09 -2.09
C LEU A 221 -3.45 -0.62 -1.71
N PHE A 222 -2.82 0.27 -2.47
CA PHE A 222 -3.01 1.70 -2.37
C PHE A 222 -3.99 2.19 -3.43
N ASP A 223 -5.21 2.53 -3.00
CA ASP A 223 -6.28 3.06 -3.86
C ASP A 223 -6.48 4.56 -3.63
N SER A 224 -5.42 5.31 -3.85
CA SER A 224 -5.30 6.72 -3.49
C SER A 224 -6.37 7.61 -4.13
N TRP A 225 -6.97 7.19 -5.25
CA TRP A 225 -7.93 7.98 -6.00
C TRP A 225 -9.38 7.50 -5.89
N ALA A 226 -9.61 6.35 -5.25
CA ALA A 226 -10.95 5.74 -5.12
C ALA A 226 -11.97 6.62 -4.39
N GLY A 227 -11.51 7.53 -3.52
CA GLY A 227 -12.38 8.47 -2.84
C GLY A 227 -13.08 9.50 -3.77
N SER A 228 -12.72 9.55 -5.05
CA SER A 228 -13.45 10.33 -6.05
C SER A 228 -14.75 9.67 -6.53
N LEU A 229 -14.99 8.41 -6.14
CA LEU A 229 -16.08 7.58 -6.62
C LEU A 229 -17.26 7.55 -5.63
N GLY A 230 -18.46 7.54 -6.19
CA GLY A 230 -19.63 7.10 -5.45
C GLY A 230 -19.63 5.59 -5.22
N ARG A 231 -20.33 5.14 -4.18
CA ARG A 231 -20.37 3.72 -3.80
C ARG A 231 -20.82 2.81 -4.94
N ALA A 232 -21.88 3.16 -5.67
CA ALA A 232 -22.40 2.35 -6.77
C ALA A 232 -21.38 2.18 -7.91
N ASP A 233 -20.62 3.24 -8.24
CA ASP A 233 -19.59 3.18 -9.27
C ASP A 233 -18.41 2.31 -8.80
N TYR A 234 -18.00 2.45 -7.54
CA TYR A 234 -16.95 1.60 -6.97
C TYR A 234 -17.34 0.11 -7.04
N GLU A 235 -18.53 -0.23 -6.53
CA GLU A 235 -19.03 -1.62 -6.51
C GLU A 235 -19.12 -2.21 -7.93
N ARG A 236 -19.60 -1.41 -8.89
CA ARG A 236 -19.83 -1.88 -10.26
C ARG A 236 -18.55 -1.95 -11.11
N PHE A 237 -17.70 -0.92 -11.06
CA PHE A 237 -16.64 -0.72 -12.03
C PHE A 237 -15.23 -0.93 -11.47
N VAL A 238 -15.07 -0.98 -10.15
CA VAL A 238 -13.74 -1.02 -9.49
C VAL A 238 -13.54 -2.28 -8.67
N ALA A 239 -14.49 -2.62 -7.81
CA ALA A 239 -14.37 -3.78 -6.91
C ALA A 239 -14.02 -5.09 -7.64
N PRO A 240 -14.59 -5.41 -8.83
CA PRO A 240 -14.22 -6.64 -9.54
C PRO A 240 -12.74 -6.70 -9.94
N ALA A 241 -12.13 -5.58 -10.31
CA ALA A 241 -10.71 -5.52 -10.64
C ALA A 241 -9.83 -5.66 -9.39
N SER A 242 -10.23 -5.05 -8.26
CA SER A 242 -9.53 -5.21 -6.98
C SER A 242 -9.59 -6.66 -6.49
N VAL A 243 -10.75 -7.34 -6.62
CA VAL A 243 -10.87 -8.78 -6.36
C VAL A 243 -9.87 -9.57 -7.21
N ARG A 244 -9.83 -9.30 -8.53
CA ARG A 244 -8.93 -9.98 -9.48
C ARG A 244 -7.45 -9.79 -9.10
N ALA A 245 -7.04 -8.59 -8.72
CA ALA A 245 -5.67 -8.31 -8.29
C ALA A 245 -5.26 -9.13 -7.05
N LEU A 246 -6.22 -9.37 -6.14
CA LEU A 246 -5.97 -10.11 -4.90
C LEU A 246 -6.10 -11.63 -5.04
N ASP A 247 -6.81 -12.14 -6.06
CA ASP A 247 -7.10 -13.58 -6.18
C ASP A 247 -5.82 -14.43 -6.24
N GLY A 248 -4.79 -13.97 -6.96
CA GLY A 248 -3.49 -14.64 -7.02
C GLY A 248 -2.63 -14.52 -5.75
N VAL A 249 -3.00 -13.63 -4.84
CA VAL A 249 -2.22 -13.27 -3.63
C VAL A 249 -2.82 -13.90 -2.37
N ARG A 250 -4.13 -13.98 -2.27
CA ARG A 250 -4.84 -14.52 -1.07
C ARG A 250 -4.40 -15.93 -0.69
N SER A 251 -4.15 -16.78 -1.68
CA SER A 251 -3.73 -18.15 -1.45
C SER A 251 -2.37 -18.28 -0.74
N LEU A 252 -1.59 -17.21 -0.69
CA LEU A 252 -0.30 -17.17 0.01
C LEU A 252 -0.45 -17.02 1.54
N GLY A 253 -1.63 -16.59 2.06
CA GLY A 253 -1.91 -16.51 3.50
C GLY A 253 -1.23 -15.36 4.24
N ALA A 254 -0.61 -14.41 3.53
CA ALA A 254 -0.14 -13.15 4.11
C ALA A 254 -1.34 -12.19 4.29
N PRO A 255 -1.45 -11.47 5.43
CA PRO A 255 -2.51 -10.48 5.61
C PRO A 255 -2.50 -9.41 4.53
N LEU A 256 -3.69 -9.04 4.04
CA LEU A 256 -3.88 -8.08 2.97
C LEU A 256 -4.63 -6.84 3.48
N VAL A 257 -4.12 -5.67 3.14
CA VAL A 257 -4.66 -4.36 3.53
C VAL A 257 -5.16 -3.62 2.29
N HIS A 258 -6.31 -2.97 2.37
CA HIS A 258 -6.78 -2.02 1.37
C HIS A 258 -6.88 -0.62 1.97
N PHE A 259 -6.15 0.32 1.39
CA PHE A 259 -6.13 1.71 1.84
C PHE A 259 -6.44 2.68 0.70
N GLY A 260 -7.28 3.66 0.98
CA GLY A 260 -7.56 4.77 0.08
C GLY A 260 -7.78 6.07 0.84
N THR A 261 -7.69 7.22 0.14
CA THR A 261 -7.96 8.53 0.72
C THR A 261 -9.34 9.04 0.31
N GLY A 262 -10.11 9.62 1.24
CA GLY A 262 -11.48 10.08 0.99
C GLY A 262 -12.49 8.93 0.80
N THR A 263 -12.17 7.75 1.30
CA THR A 263 -12.92 6.50 1.05
C THR A 263 -13.96 6.17 2.10
N SER A 264 -14.32 7.12 2.97
CA SER A 264 -15.25 6.89 4.10
C SER A 264 -16.59 6.27 3.69
N GLU A 265 -17.09 6.58 2.48
CA GLU A 265 -18.39 6.08 1.98
C GLU A 265 -18.29 4.73 1.26
N ILE A 266 -17.07 4.29 0.97
CA ILE A 266 -16.78 3.03 0.27
C ILE A 266 -15.98 2.02 1.11
N LEU A 267 -15.84 2.23 2.42
CA LEU A 267 -15.07 1.33 3.30
C LEU A 267 -15.58 -0.11 3.22
N GLN A 268 -16.91 -0.32 3.29
CA GLN A 268 -17.49 -1.65 3.21
C GLN A 268 -17.21 -2.33 1.87
N PRO A 269 -17.45 -1.71 0.69
CA PRO A 269 -17.02 -2.27 -0.58
C PRO A 269 -15.52 -2.54 -0.68
N MET A 270 -14.66 -1.68 -0.10
CA MET A 270 -13.22 -1.91 -0.06
C MET A 270 -12.84 -3.13 0.78
N ARG A 271 -13.54 -3.38 1.88
CA ARG A 271 -13.39 -4.60 2.68
C ARG A 271 -13.87 -5.82 1.91
N ASP A 272 -15.00 -5.72 1.25
CA ASP A 272 -15.69 -6.84 0.58
C ASP A 272 -14.94 -7.35 -0.66
N VAL A 273 -13.91 -6.63 -1.16
CA VAL A 273 -12.98 -7.19 -2.15
C VAL A 273 -12.12 -8.34 -1.59
N GLY A 274 -12.22 -8.61 -0.28
CA GLY A 274 -11.62 -9.78 0.37
C GLY A 274 -10.25 -9.50 0.97
N VAL A 275 -10.07 -8.34 1.60
CA VAL A 275 -8.90 -8.02 2.43
C VAL A 275 -9.15 -8.35 3.89
N ASP A 276 -8.07 -8.52 4.64
CA ASP A 276 -8.10 -8.82 6.06
C ASP A 276 -8.20 -7.54 6.91
N VAL A 277 -7.66 -6.43 6.40
CA VAL A 277 -7.50 -5.15 7.12
C VAL A 277 -7.96 -4.00 6.25
N VAL A 278 -8.65 -3.03 6.85
CA VAL A 278 -9.02 -1.79 6.18
C VAL A 278 -8.18 -0.64 6.71
N GLY A 279 -7.47 0.02 5.79
CA GLY A 279 -6.77 1.26 6.08
C GLY A 279 -7.73 2.45 5.98
N VAL A 280 -7.73 3.29 7.00
CA VAL A 280 -8.64 4.44 7.15
C VAL A 280 -7.84 5.74 7.06
N ASP A 281 -8.31 6.69 6.27
CA ASP A 281 -7.69 8.00 6.20
C ASP A 281 -8.11 8.89 7.40
N TYR A 282 -7.43 10.03 7.56
CA TYR A 282 -7.60 10.91 8.73
C TYR A 282 -8.97 11.59 8.85
N ARG A 283 -9.86 11.47 7.84
CA ARG A 283 -11.16 12.17 7.80
C ARG A 283 -12.25 11.48 8.59
N LEU A 284 -12.10 10.18 8.84
CA LEU A 284 -13.10 9.38 9.54
C LEU A 284 -12.51 8.85 10.86
N PRO A 285 -13.11 9.13 12.03
CA PRO A 285 -12.70 8.53 13.29
C PRO A 285 -12.74 6.99 13.23
N LEU A 286 -11.76 6.32 13.89
CA LEU A 286 -11.63 4.86 13.80
C LEU A 286 -12.77 4.09 14.47
N ASP A 287 -13.36 4.62 15.53
CA ASP A 287 -14.55 4.06 16.17
C ASP A 287 -15.75 4.04 15.23
N GLU A 288 -15.95 5.12 14.47
CA GLU A 288 -16.99 5.19 13.44
C GLU A 288 -16.68 4.26 12.25
N ALA A 289 -15.41 4.18 11.82
CA ALA A 289 -15.00 3.21 10.80
C ALA A 289 -15.28 1.77 11.26
N ASN A 290 -14.90 1.44 12.49
CA ASN A 290 -15.18 0.14 13.11
C ASN A 290 -16.69 -0.17 13.13
N ARG A 291 -17.50 0.80 13.56
CA ARG A 291 -18.96 0.67 13.56
C ARG A 291 -19.52 0.40 12.15
N ARG A 292 -19.07 1.13 11.12
CA ARG A 292 -19.48 0.94 9.72
C ARG A 292 -19.09 -0.43 9.18
N LEU A 293 -17.98 -0.99 9.63
CA LEU A 293 -17.47 -2.32 9.25
C LEU A 293 -17.98 -3.46 10.14
N GLY A 294 -18.94 -3.16 11.04
CA GLY A 294 -19.58 -4.18 11.89
C GLY A 294 -18.70 -4.73 13.02
N GLY A 295 -17.59 -4.06 13.37
CA GLY A 295 -16.72 -4.45 14.48
C GLY A 295 -15.91 -5.72 14.26
N THR A 296 -15.76 -6.19 13.02
CA THR A 296 -15.18 -7.51 12.72
C THR A 296 -13.87 -7.47 11.95
N VAL A 297 -13.39 -6.27 11.58
CA VAL A 297 -12.25 -6.07 10.70
C VAL A 297 -11.16 -5.28 11.43
N PRO A 298 -9.91 -5.75 11.49
CA PRO A 298 -8.79 -4.96 11.94
C PRO A 298 -8.63 -3.67 11.13
N LEU A 299 -8.22 -2.59 11.80
CA LEU A 299 -8.06 -1.27 11.21
C LEU A 299 -6.61 -0.83 11.21
N GLN A 300 -6.25 -0.03 10.20
CA GLN A 300 -4.96 0.66 10.12
C GLN A 300 -5.19 2.16 9.94
N GLY A 301 -4.50 2.97 10.73
CA GLY A 301 -4.56 4.45 10.62
C GLY A 301 -4.63 5.10 12.01
N ASN A 302 -5.01 6.36 12.16
CA ASN A 302 -5.26 7.31 11.07
C ASN A 302 -4.90 8.73 11.52
N ILE A 303 -3.70 8.88 12.13
CA ILE A 303 -3.19 10.18 12.57
C ILE A 303 -3.24 11.17 11.40
N ASP A 304 -3.76 12.39 11.64
CA ASP A 304 -3.76 13.45 10.64
C ASP A 304 -2.33 13.95 10.38
N PRO A 305 -1.79 13.80 9.14
CA PRO A 305 -0.45 14.26 8.80
C PRO A 305 -0.25 15.77 8.99
N ALA A 306 -1.31 16.58 8.94
CA ALA A 306 -1.22 18.02 9.17
C ALA A 306 -0.76 18.36 10.59
N LEU A 307 -1.03 17.48 11.55
CA LEU A 307 -0.65 17.68 12.95
C LEU A 307 0.82 17.38 13.25
N LEU A 308 1.57 16.80 12.30
CA LEU A 308 3.02 16.58 12.46
C LEU A 308 3.84 17.88 12.59
N THR A 309 3.25 19.01 12.24
CA THR A 309 3.84 20.35 12.40
C THR A 309 3.20 21.17 13.55
N ALA A 310 2.24 20.57 14.27
CA ALA A 310 1.60 21.20 15.41
C ALA A 310 2.49 21.16 16.67
N PRO A 311 2.21 21.98 17.71
CA PRO A 311 2.82 21.80 19.02
C PRO A 311 2.63 20.38 19.54
N TRP A 312 3.64 19.87 20.25
CA TRP A 312 3.65 18.47 20.69
C TRP A 312 2.42 18.07 21.48
N GLU A 313 1.96 18.94 22.38
CA GLU A 313 0.81 18.67 23.25
C GLU A 313 -0.47 18.42 22.43
N VAL A 314 -0.61 19.13 21.30
CA VAL A 314 -1.74 18.96 20.38
C VAL A 314 -1.60 17.62 19.64
N LEU A 315 -0.41 17.32 19.13
CA LEU A 315 -0.12 16.07 18.43
C LEU A 315 -0.26 14.87 19.37
N GLU A 316 0.30 14.93 20.57
CA GLU A 316 0.19 13.86 21.57
C GLU A 316 -1.27 13.57 21.92
N ALA A 317 -2.07 14.60 22.18
CA ALA A 317 -3.49 14.44 22.46
C ALA A 317 -4.23 13.77 21.31
N HIS A 318 -3.91 14.16 20.07
CA HIS A 318 -4.50 13.53 18.89
C HIS A 318 -4.07 12.06 18.72
N VAL A 319 -2.78 11.73 18.90
CA VAL A 319 -2.29 10.35 18.84
C VAL A 319 -3.01 9.47 19.87
N ARG A 320 -3.16 9.94 21.11
CA ARG A 320 -3.90 9.23 22.16
C ARG A 320 -5.36 9.01 21.78
N ALA A 321 -6.03 10.03 21.21
CA ALA A 321 -7.41 9.90 20.74
C ALA A 321 -7.54 8.89 19.59
N VAL A 322 -6.60 8.84 18.65
CA VAL A 322 -6.58 7.85 17.58
C VAL A 322 -6.40 6.44 18.13
N VAL A 323 -5.50 6.25 19.10
CA VAL A 323 -5.28 4.97 19.78
C VAL A 323 -6.54 4.51 20.50
N GLU A 324 -7.21 5.40 21.23
CA GLU A 324 -8.47 5.12 21.91
C GLU A 324 -9.58 4.75 20.92
N ALA A 325 -9.78 5.55 19.88
CA ALA A 325 -10.79 5.27 18.85
C ALA A 325 -10.57 3.94 18.12
N GLY A 326 -9.30 3.51 17.96
CA GLY A 326 -8.96 2.23 17.35
C GLY A 326 -9.09 1.02 18.28
N SER A 327 -9.21 1.23 19.59
CA SER A 327 -9.17 0.15 20.60
C SER A 327 -10.36 -0.83 20.52
N ALA A 328 -11.49 -0.38 19.96
CA ALA A 328 -12.68 -1.22 19.80
C ALA A 328 -12.62 -2.15 18.57
N ALA A 329 -11.66 -1.96 17.66
CA ALA A 329 -11.47 -2.86 16.53
C ALA A 329 -10.81 -4.18 16.98
N PRO A 330 -11.02 -5.30 16.28
CA PRO A 330 -10.37 -6.58 16.58
C PRO A 330 -8.85 -6.49 16.62
N GLY A 331 -8.26 -5.56 15.85
CA GLY A 331 -6.86 -5.21 15.84
C GLY A 331 -6.68 -3.79 15.32
N HIS A 332 -5.70 -3.06 15.86
CA HIS A 332 -5.39 -1.71 15.40
C HIS A 332 -3.89 -1.55 15.17
N VAL A 333 -3.52 -1.17 13.95
CA VAL A 333 -2.17 -0.76 13.58
C VAL A 333 -2.14 0.74 13.40
N VAL A 334 -1.39 1.44 14.25
CA VAL A 334 -1.30 2.90 14.16
C VAL A 334 -0.50 3.31 12.93
N ASN A 335 -1.03 4.24 12.18
CA ASN A 335 -0.40 4.83 11.00
C ASN A 335 -0.86 6.27 10.84
N LEU A 336 -0.27 7.00 9.90
CA LEU A 336 -0.87 8.23 9.42
C LEU A 336 -2.06 7.92 8.52
N GLY A 337 -3.04 8.83 8.50
CA GLY A 337 -4.16 8.77 7.54
C GLY A 337 -3.77 9.19 6.10
N HIS A 338 -2.49 9.44 5.84
CA HIS A 338 -1.85 9.68 4.55
C HIS A 338 -0.33 9.51 4.71
N GLY A 339 0.46 9.72 3.65
CA GLY A 339 1.91 9.61 3.73
C GLY A 339 2.58 10.76 4.51
N VAL A 340 3.76 10.48 5.08
CA VAL A 340 4.61 11.48 5.74
C VAL A 340 4.89 12.66 4.79
N PRO A 341 4.60 13.91 5.18
CA PRO A 341 4.97 15.11 4.41
C PRO A 341 6.49 15.25 4.28
N PRO A 342 7.00 15.72 3.13
CA PRO A 342 8.45 15.83 2.91
C PRO A 342 9.19 16.77 3.87
N THR A 343 8.47 17.69 4.49
CA THR A 343 9.00 18.72 5.41
C THR A 343 8.91 18.30 6.88
N THR A 344 8.41 17.10 7.17
CA THR A 344 8.31 16.59 8.54
C THR A 344 9.69 16.43 9.16
N ASP A 345 9.86 16.91 10.39
CA ASP A 345 11.03 16.61 11.19
C ASP A 345 11.01 15.12 11.56
N PRO A 346 12.05 14.34 11.23
CA PRO A 346 12.12 12.92 11.57
C PRO A 346 11.96 12.64 13.08
N GLU A 347 12.44 13.53 13.94
CA GLU A 347 12.37 13.35 15.39
C GLU A 347 10.92 13.33 15.90
N VAL A 348 10.00 14.01 15.22
CA VAL A 348 8.58 13.94 15.53
C VAL A 348 8.04 12.52 15.36
N LEU A 349 8.43 11.82 14.29
CA LEU A 349 8.02 10.43 14.05
C LEU A 349 8.60 9.49 15.11
N THR A 350 9.87 9.63 15.45
CA THR A 350 10.51 8.85 16.52
C THR A 350 9.78 9.05 17.85
N ARG A 351 9.40 10.29 18.15
CA ARG A 351 8.67 10.62 19.37
C ARG A 351 7.25 10.04 19.38
N ILE A 352 6.56 10.02 18.23
CA ILE A 352 5.24 9.37 18.09
C ILE A 352 5.37 7.86 18.34
N VAL A 353 6.37 7.19 17.75
CA VAL A 353 6.60 5.76 17.97
C VAL A 353 6.81 5.47 19.45
N SER A 354 7.67 6.23 20.13
CA SER A 354 7.94 6.08 21.56
C SER A 354 6.66 6.29 22.39
N LEU A 355 5.83 7.27 22.04
CA LEU A 355 4.54 7.50 22.69
C LEU A 355 3.60 6.29 22.52
N ILE A 356 3.43 5.79 21.30
CA ILE A 356 2.53 4.66 21.01
C ILE A 356 2.99 3.41 21.74
N HIS A 357 4.29 3.11 21.77
CA HIS A 357 4.85 1.97 22.48
C HIS A 357 4.71 2.08 24.01
N SER A 358 4.53 3.28 24.55
CA SER A 358 4.26 3.50 25.98
C SER A 358 2.81 3.24 26.39
N ILE A 359 1.90 3.10 25.43
CA ILE A 359 0.47 2.85 25.67
C ILE A 359 0.23 1.33 25.65
N GLU A 360 -0.40 0.80 26.69
CA GLU A 360 -0.75 -0.64 26.76
C GLU A 360 -1.57 -1.08 25.53
N PRO A 361 -1.27 -2.28 24.97
CA PRO A 361 -1.95 -2.83 23.81
C PRO A 361 -3.38 -3.29 24.10
#